data_d7ff6aa62f0b5deffb5921c0330a1e90
#
_entry.id   d7ff6aa62f0b5deffb5921c0330a1e90
#
_cell.length_a   1.000
_cell.length_b   1.000
_cell.length_c   1.000
_cell.angle_alpha   90.00
_cell.angle_beta   90.00
_cell.angle_gamma   90.00
#
_symmetry.space_group_name_H-M   'P 1'
#
loop_
_entity.id
_entity.type
_entity.pdbx_description
1 polymer ?
#
loop_
_entity_poly.entity_id
_entity_poly.type
_entity_poly.pdbx_seq_one_letter_code
_entity_poly.pdbx_strand_id
1 'polypeptide(L)'
;PVVLVGKGITFDTGGISLKPAAEMDEMKFDMCGAASVLGTFKAVAQMGLPINLVGLVPTTENMPGGGATKPGDVVTSMSGQTIEVLNTDAEGRLILCDALTYAERFKPAAVVDIATLTGACIIALGHIHSGLFSPDDELAGALLKAGQESLDTAWRMPLDDEYEEGLKSNFADMGNIAGRSAGSVTAASFLKKFTKAYRWAHLDIAGTAWKSGAAKGGTGRPVPLLTHFVLSQAEADKPAQRAASSKAGKTAKAAAKPSAKPAAKKVASRRARA
;
A
#
# COMPACT_ATOMS: atom_id res chain seq x y z
N PRO A 1 -5.84 -7.77 -7.64
CA PRO A 1 -5.19 -7.98 -6.34
C PRO A 1 -5.40 -6.78 -5.41
N VAL A 2 -5.26 -7.00 -4.10
CA VAL A 2 -5.06 -5.95 -3.10
C VAL A 2 -3.56 -5.73 -2.94
N VAL A 3 -3.11 -4.47 -2.87
CA VAL A 3 -1.70 -4.14 -2.66
C VAL A 3 -1.54 -3.42 -1.33
N LEU A 4 -0.61 -3.88 -0.49
CA LEU A 4 -0.20 -3.21 0.73
C LEU A 4 1.21 -2.66 0.54
N VAL A 5 1.41 -1.37 0.84
CA VAL A 5 2.71 -0.69 0.72
C VAL A 5 3.15 -0.23 2.10
N GLY A 6 4.32 -0.66 2.57
CA GLY A 6 4.81 -0.33 3.90
C GLY A 6 6.09 0.49 3.90
N LYS A 7 6.09 1.69 4.52
CA LYS A 7 7.31 2.46 4.75
C LYS A 7 8.33 1.63 5.51
N GLY A 8 9.53 1.49 4.95
CA GLY A 8 10.63 0.67 5.47
C GLY A 8 11.91 1.46 5.73
N ILE A 9 11.82 2.63 6.36
CA ILE A 9 13.03 3.37 6.79
C ILE A 9 13.58 2.68 8.02
N THR A 10 14.72 2.01 7.87
CA THR A 10 15.31 1.19 8.94
C THR A 10 15.98 2.00 10.03
N PHE A 11 16.42 3.21 9.69
CA PHE A 11 16.77 4.26 10.64
C PHE A 11 16.62 5.65 9.99
N ASP A 12 16.08 6.61 10.75
CA ASP A 12 15.80 7.96 10.26
C ASP A 12 16.44 9.02 11.17
N THR A 13 17.51 9.64 10.71
CA THR A 13 18.11 10.79 11.39
C THR A 13 17.50 12.12 10.97
N GLY A 14 16.64 12.14 9.95
CA GLY A 14 16.20 13.32 9.23
C GLY A 14 17.12 13.70 8.06
N GLY A 15 18.26 13.05 7.92
CA GLY A 15 19.28 13.41 6.92
C GLY A 15 19.96 14.73 7.26
N ILE A 16 20.15 15.61 6.25
CA ILE A 16 20.72 16.95 6.44
C ILE A 16 19.80 17.84 7.30
N SER A 17 18.48 17.68 7.18
CA SER A 17 17.49 18.29 8.08
C SER A 17 17.42 17.49 9.39
N LEU A 18 18.53 17.47 10.14
CA LEU A 18 18.76 16.58 11.27
C LEU A 18 17.72 16.75 12.38
N LYS A 19 17.17 15.63 12.85
CA LYS A 19 16.28 15.58 14.02
C LYS A 19 17.03 15.97 15.30
N PRO A 20 16.32 16.48 16.33
CA PRO A 20 16.88 16.57 17.68
C PRO A 20 17.36 15.21 18.17
N ALA A 21 18.44 15.18 18.97
CA ALA A 21 19.01 13.93 19.49
C ALA A 21 18.08 13.17 20.45
N ALA A 22 17.18 13.88 21.15
CA ALA A 22 16.24 13.29 22.08
C ALA A 22 15.31 12.30 21.34
N GLU A 23 15.23 11.06 21.86
CA GLU A 23 14.41 9.98 21.33
C GLU A 23 14.74 9.54 19.89
N MET A 24 15.85 9.98 19.32
CA MET A 24 16.27 9.57 17.96
C MET A 24 16.47 8.04 17.86
N ASP A 25 16.78 7.34 18.94
CA ASP A 25 16.88 5.89 19.00
C ASP A 25 15.55 5.18 18.69
N GLU A 26 14.41 5.88 18.82
CA GLU A 26 13.09 5.36 18.43
C GLU A 26 12.89 5.35 16.92
N MET A 27 13.74 6.01 16.15
CA MET A 27 13.69 6.00 14.69
C MET A 27 14.04 4.62 14.07
N LYS A 28 14.45 3.65 14.87
CA LYS A 28 14.45 2.23 14.51
C LYS A 28 13.04 1.66 14.26
N PHE A 29 11.99 2.34 14.74
CA PHE A 29 10.59 1.99 14.50
C PHE A 29 10.01 2.63 13.24
N ASP A 30 10.78 3.43 12.51
CA ASP A 30 10.34 4.12 11.29
C ASP A 30 10.12 3.17 10.08
N MET A 31 10.30 1.89 10.32
CA MET A 31 9.99 0.77 9.44
C MET A 31 8.73 -0.01 9.84
N CYS A 32 7.95 0.46 10.80
CA CYS A 32 6.76 -0.25 11.27
C CYS A 32 5.66 -0.38 10.19
N GLY A 33 5.64 0.49 9.19
CA GLY A 33 4.80 0.29 8.00
C GLY A 33 5.15 -1.00 7.26
N ALA A 34 6.44 -1.22 6.99
CA ALA A 34 6.94 -2.46 6.39
C ALA A 34 6.67 -3.69 7.28
N ALA A 35 6.92 -3.57 8.58
CA ALA A 35 6.65 -4.64 9.55
C ALA A 35 5.16 -5.02 9.56
N SER A 36 4.26 -4.03 9.41
CA SER A 36 2.81 -4.26 9.34
C SER A 36 2.40 -5.02 8.09
N VAL A 37 3.00 -4.72 6.93
CA VAL A 37 2.81 -5.48 5.70
C VAL A 37 3.23 -6.93 5.91
N LEU A 38 4.44 -7.18 6.42
CA LEU A 38 4.95 -8.53 6.65
C LEU A 38 4.11 -9.29 7.68
N GLY A 39 3.67 -8.63 8.77
CA GLY A 39 2.80 -9.22 9.79
C GLY A 39 1.45 -9.65 9.21
N THR A 40 0.85 -8.80 8.37
CA THR A 40 -0.41 -9.10 7.67
C THR A 40 -0.23 -10.27 6.70
N PHE A 41 0.86 -10.31 5.93
CA PHE A 41 1.16 -11.44 5.04
C PHE A 41 1.29 -12.75 5.80
N LYS A 42 1.98 -12.74 6.96
CA LYS A 42 2.09 -13.92 7.82
C LYS A 42 0.71 -14.41 8.27
N ALA A 43 -0.16 -13.51 8.73
CA ALA A 43 -1.51 -13.85 9.17
C ALA A 43 -2.35 -14.44 8.02
N VAL A 44 -2.37 -13.76 6.86
CA VAL A 44 -3.11 -14.19 5.66
C VAL A 44 -2.65 -15.57 5.16
N ALA A 45 -1.32 -15.80 5.13
CA ALA A 45 -0.75 -17.08 4.72
C ALA A 45 -1.11 -18.21 5.70
N GLN A 46 -1.05 -17.95 7.00
CA GLN A 46 -1.41 -18.94 8.03
C GLN A 46 -2.90 -19.30 8.00
N MET A 47 -3.76 -18.34 7.68
CA MET A 47 -5.20 -18.57 7.52
C MET A 47 -5.56 -19.23 6.17
N GLY A 48 -4.63 -19.32 5.22
CA GLY A 48 -4.88 -19.88 3.90
C GLY A 48 -5.95 -19.11 3.11
N LEU A 49 -6.01 -17.78 3.23
CA LEU A 49 -7.05 -16.98 2.57
C LEU A 49 -6.90 -17.01 1.05
N PRO A 50 -7.98 -17.28 0.30
CA PRO A 50 -7.96 -17.32 -1.15
C PRO A 50 -8.04 -15.89 -1.74
N ILE A 51 -6.97 -15.12 -1.57
CA ILE A 51 -6.87 -13.75 -2.04
C ILE A 51 -5.55 -13.52 -2.79
N ASN A 52 -5.59 -12.71 -3.83
CA ASN A 52 -4.38 -12.23 -4.50
C ASN A 52 -3.90 -10.96 -3.78
N LEU A 53 -2.89 -11.10 -2.94
CA LEU A 53 -2.30 -10.04 -2.13
C LEU A 53 -0.87 -9.76 -2.58
N VAL A 54 -0.53 -8.49 -2.79
CA VAL A 54 0.83 -8.02 -3.12
C VAL A 54 1.33 -7.12 -2.00
N GLY A 55 2.56 -7.32 -1.56
CA GLY A 55 3.25 -6.46 -0.58
C GLY A 55 4.42 -5.74 -1.22
N LEU A 56 4.49 -4.43 -1.04
CA LEU A 56 5.60 -3.59 -1.45
C LEU A 56 6.23 -2.97 -0.21
N VAL A 57 7.55 -3.08 -0.10
CA VAL A 57 8.30 -2.57 1.05
C VAL A 57 9.49 -1.76 0.55
N PRO A 58 9.30 -0.46 0.24
CA PRO A 58 10.42 0.42 -0.04
C PRO A 58 11.26 0.59 1.23
N THR A 59 12.56 0.28 1.14
CA THR A 59 13.45 0.20 2.31
C THR A 59 14.76 0.93 2.05
N THR A 60 15.13 1.80 2.99
CA THR A 60 16.41 2.51 3.02
C THR A 60 16.67 3.06 4.43
N GLU A 61 17.83 3.71 4.61
CA GLU A 61 18.12 4.58 5.76
C GLU A 61 18.09 6.05 5.30
N ASN A 62 17.82 6.97 6.23
CA ASN A 62 17.95 8.41 6.01
C ASN A 62 19.02 8.99 6.93
N MET A 63 20.23 9.13 6.39
CA MET A 63 21.43 9.51 7.14
C MET A 63 22.07 10.77 6.58
N PRO A 64 22.69 11.62 7.42
CA PRO A 64 23.51 12.73 6.94
C PRO A 64 24.84 12.19 6.36
N GLY A 65 25.38 12.88 5.37
CA GLY A 65 26.66 12.50 4.78
C GLY A 65 27.02 13.35 3.58
N GLY A 66 28.23 13.20 3.06
CA GLY A 66 28.73 13.98 1.93
C GLY A 66 27.97 13.75 0.62
N GLY A 67 27.32 12.59 0.46
CA GLY A 67 26.49 12.26 -0.71
C GLY A 67 24.98 12.28 -0.42
N ALA A 68 24.57 12.75 0.77
CA ALA A 68 23.16 12.80 1.15
C ALA A 68 22.38 13.84 0.32
N THR A 69 21.14 13.55 0.07
CA THR A 69 20.16 14.53 -0.46
C THR A 69 20.08 15.71 0.51
N LYS A 70 20.07 16.91 -0.03
CA LYS A 70 20.03 18.14 0.79
C LYS A 70 18.83 19.01 0.43
N PRO A 71 18.39 19.87 1.33
CA PRO A 71 17.35 20.86 1.01
C PRO A 71 17.72 21.70 -0.21
N GLY A 72 16.78 21.84 -1.14
CA GLY A 72 16.96 22.51 -2.44
C GLY A 72 17.30 21.56 -3.59
N ASP A 73 17.61 20.30 -3.33
CA ASP A 73 17.76 19.30 -4.40
C ASP A 73 16.40 19.02 -5.07
N VAL A 74 16.44 18.81 -6.38
CA VAL A 74 15.26 18.37 -7.15
C VAL A 74 15.48 16.94 -7.62
N VAL A 75 14.54 16.07 -7.28
CA VAL A 75 14.55 14.67 -7.68
C VAL A 75 13.42 14.36 -8.64
N THR A 76 13.61 13.40 -9.52
CA THR A 76 12.54 12.91 -10.42
C THR A 76 12.01 11.60 -9.90
N SER A 77 10.71 11.54 -9.61
CA SER A 77 10.03 10.31 -9.16
C SER A 77 9.87 9.31 -10.31
N MET A 78 9.54 8.06 -9.97
CA MET A 78 9.24 7.01 -10.96
C MET A 78 8.08 7.38 -11.89
N SER A 79 7.15 8.24 -11.46
CA SER A 79 6.07 8.75 -12.31
C SER A 79 6.51 9.81 -13.32
N GLY A 80 7.75 10.29 -13.24
CA GLY A 80 8.28 11.39 -14.04
C GLY A 80 8.04 12.77 -13.45
N GLN A 81 7.24 12.90 -12.38
CA GLN A 81 7.04 14.16 -11.68
C GLN A 81 8.31 14.56 -10.91
N THR A 82 8.68 15.83 -10.97
CA THR A 82 9.82 16.39 -10.25
C THR A 82 9.41 16.89 -8.88
N ILE A 83 10.27 16.71 -7.88
CA ILE A 83 10.00 17.05 -6.48
C ILE A 83 11.17 17.86 -5.94
N GLU A 84 10.91 19.07 -5.47
CA GLU A 84 11.88 19.85 -4.70
C GLU A 84 11.89 19.35 -3.27
N VAL A 85 13.04 18.89 -2.81
CA VAL A 85 13.24 18.43 -1.43
C VAL A 85 13.51 19.64 -0.55
N LEU A 86 12.49 20.15 0.11
CA LEU A 86 12.61 21.31 1.03
C LEU A 86 13.00 20.88 2.43
N ASN A 87 12.72 19.63 2.81
CA ASN A 87 13.06 19.05 4.09
C ASN A 87 13.40 17.56 3.90
N THR A 88 14.64 17.16 4.23
CA THR A 88 15.06 15.76 4.09
C THR A 88 14.51 14.85 5.17
N ASP A 89 13.91 15.38 6.25
CA ASP A 89 13.15 14.62 7.27
C ASP A 89 11.72 14.27 6.82
N ALA A 90 11.37 14.59 5.58
CA ALA A 90 10.15 14.16 4.91
C ALA A 90 10.47 13.15 3.79
N GLU A 91 11.34 12.20 4.08
CA GLU A 91 11.87 11.16 3.19
C GLU A 91 10.87 10.04 2.93
N GLY A 92 10.04 9.70 3.93
CA GLY A 92 9.09 8.58 3.83
C GLY A 92 8.13 8.73 2.66
N ARG A 93 7.63 9.93 2.41
CA ARG A 93 6.76 10.19 1.26
C ARG A 93 7.50 10.11 -0.08
N LEU A 94 8.81 10.35 -0.10
CA LEU A 94 9.62 10.23 -1.32
C LEU A 94 9.80 8.77 -1.74
N ILE A 95 10.08 7.86 -0.82
CA ILE A 95 10.17 6.43 -1.14
C ILE A 95 8.78 5.83 -1.42
N LEU A 96 7.73 6.34 -0.75
CA LEU A 96 6.36 5.86 -0.96
C LEU A 96 5.83 6.28 -2.34
N CYS A 97 6.10 7.48 -2.85
CA CYS A 97 5.60 7.91 -4.14
C CYS A 97 6.05 6.99 -5.28
N ASP A 98 7.28 6.50 -5.23
CA ASP A 98 7.83 5.54 -6.20
C ASP A 98 7.19 4.15 -6.03
N ALA A 99 7.02 3.69 -4.79
CA ALA A 99 6.36 2.42 -4.51
C ALA A 99 4.87 2.43 -4.94
N LEU A 100 4.18 3.56 -4.74
CA LEU A 100 2.80 3.75 -5.18
C LEU A 100 2.70 3.77 -6.72
N THR A 101 3.61 4.46 -7.41
CA THR A 101 3.70 4.40 -8.87
C THR A 101 4.00 2.97 -9.35
N TYR A 102 4.91 2.27 -8.68
CA TYR A 102 5.23 0.87 -9.00
C TYR A 102 4.03 -0.07 -8.82
N ALA A 103 3.13 0.22 -7.88
CA ALA A 103 1.94 -0.59 -7.61
C ALA A 103 0.98 -0.69 -8.81
N GLU A 104 0.96 0.30 -9.71
CA GLU A 104 0.09 0.32 -10.90
C GLU A 104 0.27 -0.90 -11.79
N ARG A 105 1.48 -1.46 -11.88
CA ARG A 105 1.78 -2.63 -12.72
C ARG A 105 1.01 -3.89 -12.33
N PHE A 106 0.55 -3.96 -11.09
CA PHE A 106 -0.25 -5.10 -10.60
C PHE A 106 -1.75 -4.94 -10.89
N LYS A 107 -2.18 -3.79 -11.44
CA LYS A 107 -3.60 -3.46 -11.71
C LYS A 107 -4.46 -3.72 -10.46
N PRO A 108 -4.16 -3.06 -9.34
CA PRO A 108 -4.79 -3.36 -8.06
C PRO A 108 -6.25 -2.96 -8.04
N ALA A 109 -7.09 -3.73 -7.33
CA ALA A 109 -8.45 -3.34 -6.98
C ALA A 109 -8.45 -2.25 -5.89
N ALA A 110 -7.47 -2.31 -4.99
CA ALA A 110 -7.22 -1.29 -3.99
C ALA A 110 -5.75 -1.32 -3.55
N VAL A 111 -5.21 -0.16 -3.20
CA VAL A 111 -3.89 0.00 -2.58
C VAL A 111 -4.06 0.66 -1.22
N VAL A 112 -3.44 0.09 -0.19
CA VAL A 112 -3.33 0.71 1.13
C VAL A 112 -1.86 0.87 1.44
N ASP A 113 -1.40 2.11 1.66
CA ASP A 113 -0.06 2.33 2.18
C ASP A 113 -0.09 2.64 3.68
N ILE A 114 0.96 2.22 4.36
CA ILE A 114 1.10 2.26 5.81
C ILE A 114 2.46 2.87 6.14
N ALA A 115 2.46 3.96 6.90
CA ALA A 115 3.70 4.64 7.23
C ALA A 115 3.66 5.34 8.60
N THR A 116 4.76 5.29 9.31
CA THR A 116 5.12 6.19 10.39
C THR A 116 5.50 7.53 9.78
N LEU A 117 4.49 8.31 9.31
CA LEU A 117 4.78 9.35 8.35
C LEU A 117 4.95 10.73 8.98
N THR A 118 4.09 11.09 9.94
CA THR A 118 4.11 12.48 10.43
C THR A 118 3.94 12.59 11.94
N GLY A 119 4.80 13.41 12.56
CA GLY A 119 4.57 13.88 13.93
C GLY A 119 3.27 14.69 14.06
N ALA A 120 2.80 15.31 12.97
CA ALA A 120 1.53 16.02 12.95
C ALA A 120 0.33 15.11 13.21
N CYS A 121 0.37 13.85 12.79
CA CYS A 121 -0.67 12.86 13.10
C CYS A 121 -0.70 12.54 14.60
N ILE A 122 0.47 12.46 15.24
CA ILE A 122 0.56 12.30 16.71
C ILE A 122 -0.09 13.47 17.44
N ILE A 123 0.19 14.70 16.98
CA ILE A 123 -0.41 15.91 17.57
C ILE A 123 -1.93 15.91 17.41
N ALA A 124 -2.45 15.46 16.25
CA ALA A 124 -3.87 15.46 15.95
C ALA A 124 -4.65 14.35 16.69
N LEU A 125 -4.13 13.13 16.73
CA LEU A 125 -4.86 11.94 17.19
C LEU A 125 -4.23 11.25 18.41
N GLY A 126 -3.08 11.71 18.87
CA GLY A 126 -2.33 11.09 19.96
C GLY A 126 -1.89 9.66 19.58
N HIS A 127 -2.07 8.73 20.53
CA HIS A 127 -1.66 7.33 20.40
C HIS A 127 -2.85 6.37 20.34
N ILE A 128 -4.05 6.88 20.05
CA ILE A 128 -5.29 6.09 20.11
C ILE A 128 -5.68 5.58 18.73
N HIS A 129 -5.76 6.48 17.76
CA HIS A 129 -6.19 6.16 16.40
C HIS A 129 -5.04 6.35 15.40
N SER A 130 -4.95 5.46 14.41
CA SER A 130 -4.16 5.74 13.19
C SER A 130 -4.89 6.75 12.33
N GLY A 131 -4.17 7.65 11.65
CA GLY A 131 -4.76 8.58 10.69
C GLY A 131 -5.11 7.86 9.39
N LEU A 132 -6.36 7.92 8.94
CA LEU A 132 -6.80 7.35 7.66
C LEU A 132 -7.09 8.47 6.67
N PHE A 133 -6.48 8.40 5.50
CA PHE A 133 -6.72 9.33 4.39
C PHE A 133 -7.12 8.54 3.14
N SER A 134 -8.19 8.92 2.49
CA SER A 134 -8.64 8.31 1.23
C SER A 134 -9.62 9.23 0.52
N PRO A 135 -9.50 9.41 -0.81
CA PRO A 135 -10.52 10.07 -1.62
C PRO A 135 -11.71 9.14 -1.93
N ASP A 136 -11.60 7.83 -1.61
CA ASP A 136 -12.61 6.80 -1.88
C ASP A 136 -13.36 6.46 -0.59
N ASP A 137 -14.66 6.82 -0.54
CA ASP A 137 -15.51 6.63 0.63
C ASP A 137 -15.76 5.17 0.99
N GLU A 138 -15.89 4.30 -0.01
CA GLU A 138 -16.12 2.87 0.22
C GLU A 138 -14.88 2.20 0.79
N LEU A 139 -13.69 2.51 0.25
CA LEU A 139 -12.43 2.00 0.76
C LEU A 139 -12.17 2.50 2.19
N ALA A 140 -12.39 3.80 2.43
CA ALA A 140 -12.28 4.39 3.76
C ALA A 140 -13.26 3.70 4.74
N GLY A 141 -14.51 3.53 4.35
CA GLY A 141 -15.53 2.84 5.16
C GLY A 141 -15.15 1.40 5.49
N ALA A 142 -14.62 0.66 4.52
CA ALA A 142 -14.16 -0.72 4.73
C ALA A 142 -13.01 -0.80 5.73
N LEU A 143 -12.02 0.11 5.65
CA LEU A 143 -10.89 0.18 6.58
C LEU A 143 -11.33 0.59 7.99
N LEU A 144 -12.22 1.59 8.12
CA LEU A 144 -12.77 2.00 9.41
C LEU A 144 -13.53 0.84 10.08
N LYS A 145 -14.36 0.13 9.32
CA LYS A 145 -15.09 -1.05 9.80
C LYS A 145 -14.13 -2.14 10.27
N ALA A 146 -13.13 -2.47 9.46
CA ALA A 146 -12.11 -3.44 9.83
C ALA A 146 -11.37 -3.05 11.13
N GLY A 147 -11.05 -1.77 11.30
CA GLY A 147 -10.44 -1.24 12.51
C GLY A 147 -11.34 -1.36 13.74
N GLN A 148 -12.64 -1.13 13.59
CA GLN A 148 -13.62 -1.30 14.68
C GLN A 148 -13.77 -2.77 15.09
N GLU A 149 -13.90 -3.67 14.12
CA GLU A 149 -14.05 -5.11 14.35
C GLU A 149 -12.81 -5.75 14.99
N SER A 150 -11.62 -5.24 14.65
CA SER A 150 -10.35 -5.73 15.20
C SER A 150 -9.89 -5.00 16.46
N LEU A 151 -10.60 -3.97 16.92
CA LEU A 151 -10.22 -3.07 18.00
C LEU A 151 -8.88 -2.35 17.75
N ASP A 152 -8.50 -2.20 16.50
CA ASP A 152 -7.31 -1.48 16.01
C ASP A 152 -7.75 -0.28 15.16
N THR A 153 -8.25 0.73 15.83
CA THR A 153 -9.05 1.80 15.24
C THR A 153 -8.23 2.84 14.48
N ALA A 154 -8.83 3.35 13.40
CA ALA A 154 -8.36 4.51 12.66
C ALA A 154 -9.40 5.64 12.70
N TRP A 155 -8.98 6.87 12.42
CA TRP A 155 -9.84 8.04 12.28
C TRP A 155 -9.65 8.67 10.91
N ARG A 156 -10.75 8.89 10.17
CA ARG A 156 -10.67 9.49 8.83
C ARG A 156 -10.40 10.99 8.93
N MET A 157 -9.35 11.42 8.26
CA MET A 157 -8.90 12.80 8.18
C MET A 157 -9.36 13.43 6.85
N PRO A 158 -9.47 14.78 6.76
CA PRO A 158 -9.81 15.47 5.53
C PRO A 158 -8.73 15.27 4.47
N LEU A 159 -9.12 15.35 3.19
CA LEU A 159 -8.19 15.22 2.05
C LEU A 159 -8.69 16.08 0.87
N ASP A 160 -9.15 17.30 1.14
CA ASP A 160 -9.65 18.23 0.16
C ASP A 160 -8.51 18.76 -0.73
N ASP A 161 -8.83 19.12 -1.98
CA ASP A 161 -7.82 19.51 -2.98
C ASP A 161 -7.10 20.83 -2.61
N GLU A 162 -7.72 21.69 -1.80
CA GLU A 162 -7.14 22.94 -1.32
C GLU A 162 -5.85 22.74 -0.52
N TYR A 163 -5.67 21.60 0.12
CA TYR A 163 -4.41 21.27 0.84
C TYR A 163 -3.22 21.06 -0.11
N GLU A 164 -3.45 20.84 -1.40
CA GLU A 164 -2.39 20.70 -2.40
C GLU A 164 -1.71 22.03 -2.74
N GLU A 165 -2.38 23.18 -2.49
CA GLU A 165 -1.82 24.51 -2.76
C GLU A 165 -0.48 24.74 -2.05
N GLY A 166 -0.33 24.24 -0.83
CA GLY A 166 0.89 24.36 -0.05
C GLY A 166 2.07 23.54 -0.58
N LEU A 167 1.84 22.61 -1.52
CA LEU A 167 2.89 21.79 -2.13
C LEU A 167 3.51 22.41 -3.37
N LYS A 168 3.08 23.59 -3.80
CA LYS A 168 3.64 24.27 -4.99
C LYS A 168 5.13 24.57 -4.78
N SER A 169 5.92 24.37 -5.83
CA SER A 169 7.34 24.69 -5.88
C SER A 169 7.60 25.66 -7.05
N ASN A 170 8.62 26.49 -6.91
CA ASN A 170 9.09 27.34 -7.99
C ASN A 170 10.11 26.64 -8.91
N PHE A 171 10.62 25.46 -8.50
CA PHE A 171 11.74 24.79 -9.17
C PHE A 171 11.41 23.36 -9.62
N ALA A 172 10.25 22.83 -9.24
CA ALA A 172 9.79 21.50 -9.55
C ALA A 172 8.27 21.48 -9.72
N ASP A 173 7.70 20.33 -10.09
CA ASP A 173 6.24 20.16 -10.15
C ASP A 173 5.60 20.31 -8.76
N MET A 174 6.34 19.97 -7.70
CA MET A 174 5.89 20.10 -6.30
C MET A 174 7.07 20.11 -5.32
N GLY A 175 6.82 20.64 -4.11
CA GLY A 175 7.70 20.44 -2.95
C GLY A 175 7.34 19.15 -2.19
N ASN A 176 8.28 18.61 -1.42
CA ASN A 176 8.00 17.43 -0.58
C ASN A 176 7.26 17.78 0.73
N ILE A 177 7.17 19.05 1.10
CA ILE A 177 6.42 19.56 2.27
C ILE A 177 5.60 20.79 1.91
N ALA A 178 4.57 21.07 2.71
CA ALA A 178 3.67 22.23 2.59
C ALA A 178 3.67 23.13 3.84
N GLY A 179 4.79 23.21 4.54
CA GLY A 179 4.88 23.95 5.79
C GLY A 179 4.30 23.20 7.00
N ARG A 180 4.08 23.92 8.11
CA ARG A 180 3.74 23.33 9.42
C ARG A 180 2.25 22.96 9.55
N SER A 181 1.36 23.78 8.98
CA SER A 181 -0.09 23.60 9.13
C SER A 181 -0.58 22.35 8.41
N ALA A 182 -1.51 21.63 9.02
CA ALA A 182 -2.12 20.40 8.45
C ALA A 182 -1.10 19.35 7.95
N GLY A 183 0.02 19.20 8.64
CA GLY A 183 1.18 18.43 8.16
C GLY A 183 0.88 16.98 7.76
N SER A 184 -0.05 16.29 8.46
CA SER A 184 -0.49 14.94 8.10
C SER A 184 -1.36 14.94 6.83
N VAL A 185 -2.22 15.96 6.68
CA VAL A 185 -3.11 16.11 5.51
C VAL A 185 -2.30 16.42 4.26
N THR A 186 -1.36 17.38 4.35
CA THR A 186 -0.52 17.77 3.21
C THR A 186 0.45 16.64 2.82
N ALA A 187 0.90 15.81 3.77
CA ALA A 187 1.65 14.60 3.47
C ALA A 187 0.82 13.59 2.66
N ALA A 188 -0.43 13.35 3.07
CA ALA A 188 -1.36 12.49 2.34
C ALA A 188 -1.72 13.10 0.97
N SER A 189 -1.90 14.43 0.87
CA SER A 189 -2.14 15.13 -0.40
C SER A 189 -0.96 14.99 -1.37
N PHE A 190 0.28 14.97 -0.86
CA PHE A 190 1.45 14.65 -1.67
C PHE A 190 1.35 13.22 -2.24
N LEU A 191 1.07 12.21 -1.40
CA LEU A 191 0.95 10.80 -1.83
C LEU A 191 -0.19 10.61 -2.85
N LYS A 192 -1.34 11.28 -2.66
CA LYS A 192 -2.50 11.25 -3.56
C LYS A 192 -2.12 11.56 -5.01
N LYS A 193 -1.11 12.40 -5.27
CA LYS A 193 -0.66 12.74 -6.62
C LYS A 193 -0.13 11.54 -7.42
N PHE A 194 0.26 10.46 -6.74
CA PHE A 194 0.85 9.25 -7.32
C PHE A 194 -0.11 8.05 -7.33
N THR A 195 -1.42 8.26 -7.04
CA THR A 195 -2.38 7.16 -6.83
C THR A 195 -3.61 7.23 -7.74
N LYS A 196 -3.55 8.02 -8.81
CA LYS A 196 -4.70 8.32 -9.70
C LYS A 196 -5.24 7.09 -10.46
N ALA A 197 -4.42 6.03 -10.60
CA ALA A 197 -4.75 4.87 -11.42
C ALA A 197 -5.60 3.81 -10.70
N TYR A 198 -5.82 3.95 -9.38
CA TYR A 198 -6.49 2.93 -8.56
C TYR A 198 -7.12 3.54 -7.30
N ARG A 199 -7.97 2.76 -6.64
CA ARG A 199 -8.54 3.11 -5.33
C ARG A 199 -7.43 3.06 -4.28
N TRP A 200 -7.29 4.13 -3.49
CA TRP A 200 -6.17 4.28 -2.57
C TRP A 200 -6.59 4.76 -1.19
N ALA A 201 -5.88 4.28 -0.18
CA ALA A 201 -5.93 4.80 1.18
C ALA A 201 -4.52 4.81 1.80
N HIS A 202 -4.26 5.81 2.64
CA HIS A 202 -3.07 5.95 3.46
C HIS A 202 -3.42 5.80 4.94
N LEU A 203 -2.62 5.03 5.67
CA LEU A 203 -2.63 4.93 7.13
C LEU A 203 -1.36 5.54 7.71
N ASP A 204 -1.50 6.72 8.32
CA ASP A 204 -0.42 7.31 9.13
C ASP A 204 -0.45 6.71 10.53
N ILE A 205 0.55 5.90 10.83
CA ILE A 205 0.67 5.12 12.07
C ILE A 205 1.73 5.66 13.03
N ALA A 206 2.23 6.88 12.81
CA ALA A 206 3.27 7.46 13.64
C ALA A 206 2.89 7.48 15.14
N GLY A 207 1.62 7.69 15.47
CA GLY A 207 1.13 7.69 16.85
C GLY A 207 0.84 6.31 17.45
N THR A 208 0.73 5.26 16.62
CA THR A 208 0.22 3.94 17.07
C THR A 208 1.21 2.80 16.92
N ALA A 209 2.26 2.96 16.11
CA ALA A 209 3.18 1.90 15.72
C ALA A 209 4.13 1.45 16.84
N TRP A 210 4.49 2.31 17.77
CA TRP A 210 5.37 1.99 18.90
C TRP A 210 4.94 2.70 20.19
N LYS A 211 5.55 2.30 21.28
CA LYS A 211 5.45 2.94 22.61
C LYS A 211 6.82 3.44 23.01
N SER A 212 6.87 4.59 23.68
CA SER A 212 8.06 5.19 24.26
C SER A 212 8.21 4.88 25.77
N GLY A 213 9.31 5.33 26.36
CA GLY A 213 9.58 5.21 27.79
C GLY A 213 9.76 3.76 28.26
N ALA A 214 9.27 3.41 29.44
CA ALA A 214 9.45 2.10 30.05
C ALA A 214 8.83 0.94 29.25
N ALA A 215 7.83 1.23 28.42
CA ALA A 215 7.17 0.24 27.56
C ALA A 215 7.66 0.28 26.11
N LYS A 216 8.85 0.87 25.86
CA LYS A 216 9.41 1.07 24.52
C LYS A 216 9.39 -0.23 23.70
N GLY A 217 8.75 -0.18 22.53
CA GLY A 217 8.64 -1.33 21.62
C GLY A 217 7.54 -1.15 20.59
N GLY A 218 7.61 -1.92 19.52
CA GLY A 218 6.57 -1.97 18.50
C GLY A 218 5.25 -2.53 19.05
N THR A 219 4.12 -1.97 18.62
CA THR A 219 2.79 -2.40 19.06
C THR A 219 2.20 -3.52 18.21
N GLY A 220 2.68 -3.67 16.97
CA GLY A 220 2.08 -4.53 15.96
C GLY A 220 0.88 -3.90 15.23
N ARG A 221 0.50 -2.67 15.59
CA ARG A 221 -0.55 -1.94 14.87
C ARG A 221 -0.01 -1.39 13.54
N PRO A 222 -0.79 -1.42 12.44
CA PRO A 222 -2.20 -1.82 12.34
C PRO A 222 -2.40 -3.24 11.73
N VAL A 223 -1.60 -4.24 12.09
CA VAL A 223 -1.76 -5.62 11.56
C VAL A 223 -3.17 -6.18 11.78
N PRO A 224 -3.82 -6.01 12.96
CA PRO A 224 -5.19 -6.46 13.15
C PRO A 224 -6.18 -5.81 12.18
N LEU A 225 -6.15 -4.48 12.03
CA LEU A 225 -6.99 -3.73 11.08
C LEU A 225 -6.78 -4.24 9.64
N LEU A 226 -5.52 -4.33 9.19
CA LEU A 226 -5.18 -4.78 7.84
C LEU A 226 -5.63 -6.22 7.58
N THR A 227 -5.47 -7.10 8.56
CA THR A 227 -5.88 -8.49 8.45
C THR A 227 -7.40 -8.60 8.30
N HIS A 228 -8.19 -7.87 9.10
CA HIS A 228 -9.65 -7.82 8.96
C HIS A 228 -10.09 -7.21 7.63
N PHE A 229 -9.42 -6.16 7.17
CA PHE A 229 -9.66 -5.60 5.84
C PHE A 229 -9.43 -6.65 4.74
N VAL A 230 -8.29 -7.34 4.74
CA VAL A 230 -7.99 -8.39 3.74
C VAL A 230 -8.99 -9.55 3.82
N LEU A 231 -9.42 -9.95 5.01
CA LEU A 231 -10.50 -10.94 5.20
C LEU A 231 -11.78 -10.51 4.49
N SER A 232 -12.23 -9.27 4.69
CA SER A 232 -13.45 -8.74 4.06
C SER A 232 -13.35 -8.72 2.53
N GLN A 233 -12.17 -8.41 1.97
CA GLN A 233 -11.93 -8.45 0.54
C GLN A 233 -11.97 -9.89 -0.02
N ALA A 234 -11.38 -10.85 0.69
CA ALA A 234 -11.42 -12.27 0.32
C ALA A 234 -12.85 -12.84 0.34
N GLU A 235 -13.70 -12.38 1.24
CA GLU A 235 -15.11 -12.78 1.30
C GLU A 235 -15.95 -12.18 0.17
N ALA A 236 -15.70 -10.92 -0.19
CA ALA A 236 -16.37 -10.27 -1.32
C ALA A 236 -16.04 -10.92 -2.66
N ASP A 237 -14.83 -11.44 -2.84
CA ASP A 237 -14.38 -12.11 -4.06
C ASP A 237 -14.98 -13.54 -4.25
N LYS A 238 -15.46 -14.21 -3.19
CA LYS A 238 -16.00 -15.58 -3.26
C LYS A 238 -17.17 -15.75 -4.25
N PRO A 239 -18.15 -14.86 -4.34
CA PRO A 239 -19.24 -14.97 -5.32
C PRO A 239 -18.76 -14.81 -6.77
N ALA A 240 -17.81 -13.91 -7.02
CA ALA A 240 -17.24 -13.65 -8.33
C ALA A 240 -16.41 -14.85 -8.84
N GLN A 241 -15.62 -15.46 -7.98
CA GLN A 241 -14.84 -16.67 -8.31
C GLN A 241 -15.74 -17.88 -8.60
N ARG A 242 -16.85 -18.08 -7.86
CA ARG A 242 -17.83 -19.13 -8.13
C ARG A 242 -18.53 -18.91 -9.48
N ALA A 243 -18.86 -17.68 -9.83
CA ALA A 243 -19.47 -17.34 -11.11
C ALA A 243 -18.50 -17.55 -12.29
N ALA A 244 -17.22 -17.22 -12.12
CA ALA A 244 -16.19 -17.44 -13.12
C ALA A 244 -15.88 -18.93 -13.33
N SER A 245 -15.76 -19.71 -12.27
CA SER A 245 -15.54 -21.16 -12.33
C SER A 245 -16.72 -21.90 -12.95
N SER A 246 -17.96 -21.46 -12.69
CA SER A 246 -19.17 -22.03 -13.29
C SER A 246 -19.29 -21.73 -14.80
N LYS A 247 -18.81 -20.59 -15.26
CA LYS A 247 -18.73 -20.25 -16.69
C LYS A 247 -17.65 -21.07 -17.41
N ALA A 248 -16.46 -21.20 -16.79
CA ALA A 248 -15.37 -22.02 -17.34
C ALA A 248 -15.75 -23.51 -17.43
N GLY A 249 -16.44 -24.04 -16.44
CA GLY A 249 -16.95 -25.43 -16.46
C GLY A 249 -18.03 -25.68 -17.53
N LYS A 250 -18.85 -24.68 -17.85
CA LYS A 250 -19.85 -24.78 -18.93
C LYS A 250 -19.20 -24.73 -20.32
N THR A 251 -18.19 -23.92 -20.53
CA THR A 251 -17.44 -23.85 -21.81
C THR A 251 -16.62 -25.12 -22.06
N ALA A 252 -15.99 -25.70 -21.04
CA ALA A 252 -15.26 -26.96 -21.16
C ALA A 252 -16.17 -28.14 -21.48
N LYS A 253 -17.42 -28.18 -20.94
CA LYS A 253 -18.39 -29.22 -21.20
C LYS A 253 -19.06 -29.10 -22.59
N ALA A 254 -19.10 -27.90 -23.18
CA ALA A 254 -19.59 -27.66 -24.53
C ALA A 254 -18.60 -28.06 -25.62
N ALA A 255 -17.27 -28.08 -25.31
CA ALA A 255 -16.23 -28.49 -26.24
C ALA A 255 -16.01 -30.01 -26.32
N ALA A 256 -16.59 -30.79 -25.40
CA ALA A 256 -16.45 -32.26 -25.36
C ALA A 256 -17.69 -32.96 -25.94
N LYS A 257 -18.10 -32.66 -27.18
CA LYS A 257 -19.02 -33.55 -27.94
C LYS A 257 -18.18 -34.59 -28.67
N PRO A 258 -18.53 -35.91 -28.57
CA PRO A 258 -17.76 -36.95 -29.23
C PRO A 258 -17.92 -36.88 -30.73
N SER A 259 -16.80 -36.84 -31.46
CA SER A 259 -16.74 -36.97 -32.91
C SER A 259 -17.25 -38.38 -33.31
N ALA A 260 -18.13 -38.42 -34.28
CA ALA A 260 -18.69 -39.67 -34.84
C ALA A 260 -17.58 -40.57 -35.40
N LYS A 261 -17.67 -41.89 -35.14
CA LYS A 261 -16.81 -42.94 -35.71
C LYS A 261 -16.88 -42.96 -37.25
N PRO A 262 -15.75 -43.10 -37.97
CA PRO A 262 -15.84 -43.33 -39.41
C PRO A 262 -16.30 -44.75 -39.71
N ALA A 263 -17.19 -44.88 -40.69
CA ALA A 263 -17.73 -46.14 -41.22
C ALA A 263 -16.65 -47.00 -41.85
N ALA A 264 -16.62 -48.28 -41.50
CA ALA A 264 -15.71 -49.28 -42.09
C ALA A 264 -16.13 -49.58 -43.54
N LYS A 265 -15.20 -49.31 -44.51
CA LYS A 265 -15.33 -49.78 -45.92
C LYS A 265 -14.98 -51.26 -45.98
N LYS A 266 -15.96 -52.08 -46.42
CA LYS A 266 -15.75 -53.47 -46.86
C LYS A 266 -14.83 -53.52 -48.05
N VAL A 267 -13.71 -54.20 -47.95
CA VAL A 267 -12.87 -54.56 -49.08
C VAL A 267 -13.31 -55.90 -49.60
N ALA A 268 -13.80 -55.95 -50.83
CA ALA A 268 -14.15 -57.21 -51.55
C ALA A 268 -12.87 -57.90 -52.03
N SER A 269 -12.73 -59.16 -51.69
CA SER A 269 -11.69 -60.04 -52.20
C SER A 269 -11.98 -60.44 -53.66
N ARG A 270 -11.08 -60.18 -54.57
CA ARG A 270 -11.00 -60.83 -55.90
C ARG A 270 -9.87 -61.82 -55.91
N ARG A 271 -10.24 -63.10 -55.98
CA ARG A 271 -9.35 -64.19 -56.43
C ARG A 271 -9.12 -64.03 -57.90
N ALA A 272 -7.93 -64.15 -58.40
CA ALA A 272 -7.57 -64.50 -59.77
C ALA A 272 -6.55 -65.60 -59.75
N ARG A 273 -6.82 -66.60 -60.52
CA ARG A 273 -5.96 -67.74 -60.84
C ARG A 273 -4.96 -67.35 -61.94
N ALA A 274 -3.79 -67.75 -61.82
CA ALA A 274 -3.00 -68.56 -62.78
C ALA A 274 -1.57 -68.66 -62.20
#